data_1c63cf840a012d5226485ba2fffed958
#
_entry.id   1c63cf840a012d5226485ba2fffed958
#
_cell.length_a   1.000
_cell.length_b   1.000
_cell.length_c   1.000
_cell.angle_alpha   90.00
_cell.angle_beta   90.00
_cell.angle_gamma   90.00
#
_symmetry.space_group_name_H-M   'P 1'
#
loop_
_entity.id
_entity.type
_entity.pdbx_description
1 polymer ?
#
loop_
_entity_poly.entity_id
_entity_poly.type
_entity_poly.pdbx_seq_one_letter_code
_entity_poly.pdbx_strand_id
1 'polypeptide(L)'
;MKSVSSAPAKVILFGEHFIVYGGKAILCSINKRITVESELTKTDKIEINSELGSLAVPKKTNIKDIDSVFRPLVYLAQKILKSDSGIKISIKSEIPSGVGLGSSSACCVAAASSILGLFAKPSKEEILKLAIDAEKTIFENASGADSNICVYGGIMEYSKNGVKRLDFNPKFKLVIANSKVAHSTTEVVSKVKKFKEKQPDVFSILCNNEATLIEEALGDLKKNDLKSLGQKMLVNQAHLEKIGVSNEILDSMLDSIKDVSYGAKITGAGDGGCIIILADGANLDKTLGVLRSKYECFAADIDTAGVKNS
;
A
#
# COMPACT_ATOMS: atom_id res chain seq x y z
N MET A 1 -21.44 7.80 21.06
CA MET A 1 -21.67 7.31 19.68
C MET A 1 -20.38 6.69 19.20
N LYS A 2 -20.44 5.50 18.62
CA LYS A 2 -19.29 4.75 18.09
C LYS A 2 -19.47 4.44 16.63
N SER A 3 -18.35 4.37 15.89
CA SER A 3 -18.31 3.93 14.51
C SER A 3 -17.02 3.13 14.27
N VAL A 4 -17.12 2.06 13.50
CA VAL A 4 -15.99 1.19 13.17
C VAL A 4 -15.84 1.13 11.66
N SER A 5 -14.62 1.33 11.18
CA SER A 5 -14.33 1.19 9.76
C SER A 5 -13.01 0.45 9.55
N SER A 6 -12.88 -0.18 8.40
CA SER A 6 -11.63 -0.84 8.04
C SER A 6 -11.26 -0.59 6.59
N ALA A 7 -9.96 -0.52 6.30
CA ALA A 7 -9.43 -0.36 4.96
C ALA A 7 -8.33 -1.40 4.67
N PRO A 8 -8.23 -1.91 3.43
CA PRO A 8 -7.28 -2.94 3.05
C PRO A 8 -5.87 -2.37 2.86
N ALA A 9 -4.87 -3.24 2.98
CA ALA A 9 -3.51 -3.01 2.51
C ALA A 9 -3.45 -2.95 0.99
N LYS A 10 -2.32 -2.50 0.45
CA LYS A 10 -2.04 -2.50 -1.00
C LYS A 10 -0.66 -3.08 -1.31
N VAL A 11 -0.51 -3.56 -2.52
CA VAL A 11 0.76 -3.90 -3.15
C VAL A 11 0.86 -3.21 -4.50
N ILE A 12 2.07 -3.02 -4.99
CA ILE A 12 2.32 -2.63 -6.37
C ILE A 12 2.63 -3.91 -7.14
N LEU A 13 1.81 -4.24 -8.13
CA LEU A 13 2.06 -5.38 -9.00
C LEU A 13 3.11 -5.07 -10.07
N PHE A 14 3.06 -3.85 -10.64
CA PHE A 14 3.97 -3.35 -11.67
C PHE A 14 4.12 -1.84 -11.57
N GLY A 15 5.27 -1.31 -12.01
CA GLY A 15 5.48 0.13 -12.21
C GLY A 15 6.12 0.86 -11.05
N GLU A 16 6.66 0.14 -10.04
CA GLU A 16 7.46 0.75 -8.98
C GLU A 16 8.55 1.64 -9.58
N HIS A 17 8.80 2.80 -8.97
CA HIS A 17 9.75 3.81 -9.42
C HIS A 17 9.43 4.44 -10.78
N PHE A 18 9.12 3.65 -11.82
CA PHE A 18 8.88 4.15 -13.18
C PHE A 18 7.66 5.07 -13.26
N ILE A 19 6.66 4.88 -12.40
CA ILE A 19 5.47 5.73 -12.29
C ILE A 19 5.84 7.20 -12.00
N VAL A 20 6.87 7.45 -11.21
CA VAL A 20 7.33 8.81 -10.84
C VAL A 20 7.88 9.56 -12.04
N TYR A 21 8.32 8.85 -13.06
CA TYR A 21 8.91 9.39 -14.31
C TYR A 21 7.91 9.39 -15.47
N GLY A 22 6.63 9.28 -15.19
CA GLY A 22 5.57 9.40 -16.19
C GLY A 22 5.05 8.09 -16.75
N GLY A 23 5.51 6.97 -16.20
CA GLY A 23 4.97 5.65 -16.50
C GLY A 23 3.58 5.42 -15.91
N LYS A 24 3.19 4.15 -15.92
CA LYS A 24 1.99 3.64 -15.26
C LYS A 24 2.37 2.73 -14.10
N ALA A 25 1.41 2.42 -13.23
CA ALA A 25 1.53 1.37 -12.23
C ALA A 25 0.24 0.55 -12.15
N ILE A 26 0.36 -0.72 -11.80
CA ILE A 26 -0.78 -1.57 -11.45
C ILE A 26 -0.74 -1.78 -9.94
N LEU A 27 -1.75 -1.24 -9.25
CA LEU A 27 -1.94 -1.37 -7.81
C LEU A 27 -2.99 -2.44 -7.52
N CYS A 28 -2.80 -3.15 -6.42
CA CYS A 28 -3.71 -4.20 -5.98
C CYS A 28 -3.95 -4.09 -4.47
N SER A 29 -5.20 -4.11 -4.04
CA SER A 29 -5.55 -4.22 -2.63
C SER A 29 -5.59 -5.67 -2.18
N ILE A 30 -5.19 -5.92 -0.94
CA ILE A 30 -5.14 -7.25 -0.35
C ILE A 30 -5.93 -7.30 0.96
N ASN A 31 -6.44 -8.48 1.32
CA ASN A 31 -7.34 -8.71 2.46
C ASN A 31 -6.67 -8.66 3.86
N LYS A 32 -5.54 -7.95 3.98
CA LYS A 32 -4.97 -7.50 5.26
C LYS A 32 -5.45 -6.09 5.54
N ARG A 33 -6.00 -5.84 6.73
CA ARG A 33 -6.76 -4.61 6.98
C ARG A 33 -6.24 -3.84 8.20
N ILE A 34 -6.44 -2.54 8.18
CA ILE A 34 -6.42 -1.69 9.38
C ILE A 34 -7.87 -1.40 9.75
N THR A 35 -8.19 -1.64 11.02
CA THR A 35 -9.50 -1.32 11.61
C THR A 35 -9.34 -0.16 12.56
N VAL A 36 -10.21 0.84 12.41
CA VAL A 36 -10.28 2.02 13.26
C VAL A 36 -11.66 2.10 13.89
N GLU A 37 -11.69 2.18 15.22
CA GLU A 37 -12.88 2.49 16.02
C GLU A 37 -12.76 3.93 16.51
N SER A 38 -13.79 4.74 16.26
CA SER A 38 -13.92 6.13 16.73
C SER A 38 -15.11 6.25 17.67
N GLU A 39 -14.92 6.98 18.78
CA GLU A 39 -15.95 7.22 19.80
C GLU A 39 -15.92 8.68 20.27
N LEU A 40 -17.06 9.36 20.25
CA LEU A 40 -17.16 10.72 20.82
C LEU A 40 -17.02 10.67 22.35
N THR A 41 -16.25 11.60 22.89
CA THR A 41 -16.07 11.76 24.33
C THR A 41 -16.62 13.11 24.81
N LYS A 42 -16.81 13.25 26.14
CA LYS A 42 -17.28 14.50 26.77
C LYS A 42 -16.10 15.46 27.06
N THR A 43 -14.86 15.06 26.72
CA THR A 43 -13.67 15.89 26.89
C THR A 43 -13.44 16.75 25.63
N ASP A 44 -12.51 17.70 25.69
CA ASP A 44 -12.04 18.47 24.53
C ASP A 44 -10.77 17.88 23.89
N LYS A 45 -10.48 16.60 24.16
CA LYS A 45 -9.23 15.93 23.74
C LYS A 45 -9.43 15.02 22.54
N ILE A 46 -8.34 14.86 21.79
CA ILE A 46 -8.15 13.79 20.81
C ILE A 46 -7.26 12.75 21.47
N GLU A 47 -7.79 11.55 21.67
CA GLU A 47 -7.11 10.40 22.25
C GLU A 47 -6.93 9.33 21.18
N ILE A 48 -5.70 8.91 20.92
CA ILE A 48 -5.35 7.89 19.92
C ILE A 48 -4.62 6.76 20.61
N ASN A 49 -5.03 5.52 20.33
CA ASN A 49 -4.40 4.30 20.85
C ASN A 49 -4.12 3.34 19.69
N SER A 50 -2.88 2.87 19.58
CA SER A 50 -2.44 1.89 18.58
C SER A 50 -1.28 1.06 19.11
N GLU A 51 -0.88 0.03 18.38
CA GLU A 51 0.33 -0.75 18.68
C GLU A 51 1.62 0.09 18.54
N LEU A 52 1.59 1.19 17.79
CA LEU A 52 2.72 2.12 17.63
C LEU A 52 2.84 3.12 18.79
N GLY A 53 1.91 3.10 19.74
CA GLY A 53 1.87 3.99 20.88
C GLY A 53 0.53 4.66 21.08
N SER A 54 0.50 5.64 22.00
CA SER A 54 -0.70 6.39 22.37
C SER A 54 -0.41 7.89 22.39
N LEU A 55 -1.44 8.68 22.06
CA LEU A 55 -1.40 10.15 22.12
C LEU A 55 -2.69 10.67 22.76
N ALA A 56 -2.57 11.68 23.62
CA ALA A 56 -3.72 12.44 24.12
C ALA A 56 -3.37 13.93 24.12
N VAL A 57 -4.07 14.69 23.28
CA VAL A 57 -3.81 16.13 23.10
C VAL A 57 -5.12 16.92 23.07
N PRO A 58 -5.13 18.21 23.48
CA PRO A 58 -6.24 19.10 23.24
C PRO A 58 -6.60 19.17 21.76
N LYS A 59 -7.89 19.24 21.43
CA LYS A 59 -8.37 19.31 20.05
C LYS A 59 -7.77 20.49 19.24
N LYS A 60 -7.40 21.58 19.91
CA LYS A 60 -6.82 22.78 19.28
C LYS A 60 -5.29 22.71 19.12
N THR A 61 -4.64 21.58 19.44
CA THR A 61 -3.18 21.43 19.31
C THR A 61 -2.76 21.67 17.85
N ASN A 62 -1.65 22.39 17.66
CA ASN A 62 -1.11 22.57 16.32
C ASN A 62 -0.58 21.24 15.78
N ILE A 63 -1.07 20.82 14.61
CA ILE A 63 -0.71 19.53 14.00
C ILE A 63 0.80 19.42 13.70
N LYS A 64 1.52 20.53 13.52
CA LYS A 64 2.96 20.51 13.27
C LYS A 64 3.77 20.06 14.49
N ASP A 65 3.20 20.21 15.69
CA ASP A 65 3.83 19.80 16.96
C ASP A 65 3.54 18.31 17.29
N ILE A 66 2.76 17.63 16.44
CA ILE A 66 2.41 16.21 16.60
C ILE A 66 3.41 15.35 15.84
N ASP A 67 3.78 14.21 16.44
CA ASP A 67 4.58 13.18 15.77
C ASP A 67 3.94 12.76 14.45
N SER A 68 4.76 12.52 13.43
CA SER A 68 4.32 12.15 12.09
C SER A 68 3.39 10.93 12.07
N VAL A 69 3.57 9.97 12.99
CA VAL A 69 2.74 8.78 13.11
C VAL A 69 1.27 9.12 13.42
N PHE A 70 1.03 10.12 14.28
CA PHE A 70 -0.31 10.50 14.73
C PHE A 70 -0.89 11.72 14.02
N ARG A 71 -0.05 12.49 13.35
CA ARG A 71 -0.41 13.75 12.70
C ARG A 71 -1.63 13.65 11.76
N PRO A 72 -1.71 12.66 10.86
CA PRO A 72 -2.87 12.49 9.98
C PRO A 72 -4.17 12.29 10.74
N LEU A 73 -4.13 11.55 11.84
CA LEU A 73 -5.32 11.23 12.65
C LEU A 73 -5.81 12.47 13.42
N VAL A 74 -4.89 13.24 13.99
CA VAL A 74 -5.22 14.51 14.65
C VAL A 74 -5.81 15.48 13.63
N TYR A 75 -5.23 15.58 12.43
CA TYR A 75 -5.77 16.37 11.32
C TYR A 75 -7.21 15.99 10.99
N LEU A 76 -7.48 14.68 10.79
CA LEU A 76 -8.83 14.18 10.47
C LEU A 76 -9.82 14.50 11.58
N ALA A 77 -9.45 14.29 12.84
CA ALA A 77 -10.29 14.61 13.97
C ALA A 77 -10.61 16.11 14.01
N GLN A 78 -9.63 16.98 13.86
CA GLN A 78 -9.82 18.44 13.85
C GLN A 78 -10.69 18.90 12.67
N LYS A 79 -10.54 18.27 11.50
CA LYS A 79 -11.25 18.64 10.28
C LYS A 79 -12.73 18.22 10.30
N ILE A 80 -13.02 17.07 10.90
CA ILE A 80 -14.37 16.46 10.85
C ILE A 80 -15.22 16.86 12.07
N LEU A 81 -14.61 16.94 13.26
CA LEU A 81 -15.35 17.27 14.49
C LEU A 81 -15.75 18.76 14.52
N LYS A 82 -17.04 19.00 14.43
CA LYS A 82 -17.64 20.36 14.47
C LYS A 82 -18.04 20.80 15.89
N SER A 83 -18.16 19.86 16.84
CA SER A 83 -18.64 20.11 18.21
C SER A 83 -17.49 20.28 19.19
N ASP A 84 -17.79 20.74 20.41
CA ASP A 84 -16.82 20.80 21.52
C ASP A 84 -16.48 19.43 22.11
N SER A 85 -17.07 18.37 21.57
CA SER A 85 -16.75 16.98 21.95
C SER A 85 -15.34 16.61 21.50
N GLY A 86 -14.66 15.83 22.35
CA GLY A 86 -13.45 15.13 21.97
C GLY A 86 -13.75 13.81 21.28
N ILE A 87 -12.68 13.08 20.98
CA ILE A 87 -12.75 11.79 20.31
C ILE A 87 -11.70 10.83 20.85
N LYS A 88 -12.08 9.57 20.97
CA LYS A 88 -11.15 8.46 21.17
C LYS A 88 -11.08 7.63 19.89
N ILE A 89 -9.87 7.40 19.40
CA ILE A 89 -9.56 6.64 18.19
C ILE A 89 -8.71 5.43 18.58
N SER A 90 -9.20 4.24 18.32
CA SER A 90 -8.49 2.98 18.58
C SER A 90 -8.19 2.28 17.27
N ILE A 91 -6.93 1.86 17.07
CA ILE A 91 -6.42 1.30 15.81
C ILE A 91 -5.92 -0.11 16.06
N LYS A 92 -6.35 -1.05 15.21
CA LYS A 92 -5.83 -2.42 15.12
C LYS A 92 -5.34 -2.67 13.70
N SER A 93 -4.13 -3.23 13.56
CA SER A 93 -3.52 -3.48 12.25
C SER A 93 -3.22 -4.97 12.06
N GLU A 94 -3.67 -5.52 10.92
CA GLU A 94 -3.20 -6.82 10.42
C GLU A 94 -2.04 -6.64 9.42
N ILE A 95 -1.70 -5.38 9.10
CA ILE A 95 -0.65 -5.03 8.15
C ILE A 95 0.65 -4.86 8.92
N PRO A 96 1.72 -5.60 8.59
CA PRO A 96 3.03 -5.37 9.19
C PRO A 96 3.50 -3.92 8.97
N SER A 97 4.09 -3.31 10.00
CA SER A 97 4.53 -1.92 9.93
C SER A 97 5.82 -1.77 9.12
N GLY A 98 5.92 -0.68 8.33
CA GLY A 98 7.19 -0.28 7.70
C GLY A 98 7.63 -1.13 6.49
N VAL A 99 6.76 -2.00 5.95
CA VAL A 99 7.14 -2.96 4.89
C VAL A 99 6.61 -2.59 3.50
N GLY A 100 6.12 -1.36 3.30
CA GLY A 100 5.71 -0.87 1.98
C GLY A 100 4.30 -1.30 1.53
N LEU A 101 3.50 -1.91 2.41
CA LEU A 101 2.15 -2.41 2.10
C LEU A 101 1.02 -1.36 2.24
N GLY A 102 1.36 -0.06 2.29
CA GLY A 102 0.39 1.03 2.32
C GLY A 102 -0.36 1.20 3.65
N SER A 103 0.26 0.83 4.79
CA SER A 103 -0.38 0.92 6.11
C SER A 103 -0.80 2.35 6.48
N SER A 104 -0.01 3.37 6.10
CA SER A 104 -0.36 4.78 6.35
C SER A 104 -1.65 5.17 5.65
N SER A 105 -1.77 4.90 4.34
CA SER A 105 -2.96 5.21 3.55
C SER A 105 -4.18 4.44 4.03
N ALA A 106 -4.02 3.14 4.33
CA ALA A 106 -5.10 2.32 4.89
C ALA A 106 -5.59 2.89 6.24
N CYS A 107 -4.66 3.37 7.09
CA CYS A 107 -5.00 4.01 8.36
C CYS A 107 -5.77 5.33 8.14
N CYS A 108 -5.30 6.20 7.25
CA CYS A 108 -5.98 7.45 6.92
C CYS A 108 -7.40 7.21 6.37
N VAL A 109 -7.55 6.22 5.47
CA VAL A 109 -8.86 5.85 4.89
C VAL A 109 -9.80 5.30 5.95
N ALA A 110 -9.34 4.34 6.78
CA ALA A 110 -10.16 3.76 7.84
C ALA A 110 -10.57 4.81 8.88
N ALA A 111 -9.64 5.70 9.27
CA ALA A 111 -9.91 6.77 10.23
C ALA A 111 -10.88 7.81 9.66
N ALA A 112 -10.69 8.29 8.43
CA ALA A 112 -11.63 9.20 7.79
C ALA A 112 -13.04 8.60 7.74
N SER A 113 -13.17 7.35 7.32
CA SER A 113 -14.44 6.63 7.26
C SER A 113 -15.07 6.47 8.65
N SER A 114 -14.29 6.07 9.66
CA SER A 114 -14.78 5.85 11.02
C SER A 114 -15.21 7.16 11.70
N ILE A 115 -14.45 8.25 11.55
CA ILE A 115 -14.80 9.54 12.17
C ILE A 115 -16.04 10.15 11.49
N LEU A 116 -16.13 10.11 10.15
CA LEU A 116 -17.32 10.54 9.42
C LEU A 116 -18.55 9.72 9.81
N GLY A 117 -18.37 8.40 9.96
CA GLY A 117 -19.42 7.46 10.34
C GLY A 117 -20.08 7.73 11.72
N LEU A 118 -19.46 8.57 12.56
CA LEU A 118 -20.08 9.06 13.79
C LEU A 118 -21.28 9.98 13.54
N PHE A 119 -21.37 10.59 12.36
CA PHE A 119 -22.38 11.60 12.06
C PHE A 119 -23.35 11.17 10.97
N ALA A 120 -22.84 10.48 9.93
CA ALA A 120 -23.62 9.98 8.80
C ALA A 120 -22.83 8.91 8.06
N LYS A 121 -23.50 8.13 7.19
CA LYS A 121 -22.82 7.20 6.29
C LYS A 121 -22.02 8.00 5.24
N PRO A 122 -20.67 7.92 5.25
CA PRO A 122 -19.85 8.70 4.33
C PRO A 122 -19.86 8.13 2.91
N SER A 123 -19.68 8.98 1.91
CA SER A 123 -19.39 8.56 0.54
C SER A 123 -17.92 8.17 0.38
N LYS A 124 -17.60 7.31 -0.61
CA LYS A 124 -16.21 6.95 -0.92
C LYS A 124 -15.37 8.15 -1.35
N GLU A 125 -15.98 9.08 -2.06
CA GLU A 125 -15.34 10.32 -2.54
C GLU A 125 -14.94 11.23 -1.37
N GLU A 126 -15.82 11.37 -0.37
CA GLU A 126 -15.56 12.16 0.83
C GLU A 126 -14.43 11.55 1.67
N ILE A 127 -14.47 10.22 1.87
CA ILE A 127 -13.40 9.48 2.54
C ILE A 127 -12.07 9.67 1.82
N LEU A 128 -12.04 9.48 0.49
CA LEU A 128 -10.84 9.61 -0.33
C LEU A 128 -10.20 10.98 -0.21
N LYS A 129 -11.01 12.04 -0.35
CA LYS A 129 -10.52 13.42 -0.26
C LYS A 129 -9.86 13.68 1.09
N LEU A 130 -10.53 13.32 2.18
CA LEU A 130 -10.00 13.52 3.54
C LEU A 130 -8.76 12.68 3.83
N ALA A 131 -8.72 11.44 3.35
CA ALA A 131 -7.57 10.56 3.52
C ALA A 131 -6.32 11.12 2.79
N ILE A 132 -6.47 11.60 1.56
CA ILE A 132 -5.38 12.24 0.80
C ILE A 132 -4.90 13.51 1.52
N ASP A 133 -5.81 14.35 1.99
CA ASP A 133 -5.46 15.57 2.72
C ASP A 133 -4.72 15.25 4.03
N ALA A 134 -5.10 14.17 4.71
CA ALA A 134 -4.43 13.69 5.91
C ALA A 134 -3.01 13.16 5.59
N GLU A 135 -2.83 12.39 4.52
CA GLU A 135 -1.51 11.92 4.08
C GLU A 135 -0.56 13.08 3.74
N LYS A 136 -1.06 14.18 3.16
CA LYS A 136 -0.26 15.38 2.87
C LYS A 136 0.31 16.04 4.11
N THR A 137 -0.20 15.76 5.31
CA THR A 137 0.39 16.25 6.56
C THR A 137 1.76 15.63 6.87
N ILE A 138 2.08 14.49 6.26
CA ILE A 138 3.36 13.77 6.41
C ILE A 138 4.13 13.61 5.09
N PHE A 139 3.42 13.52 3.96
CA PHE A 139 4.00 13.42 2.61
C PHE A 139 3.42 14.51 1.73
N GLU A 140 4.09 15.64 1.64
CA GLU A 140 3.61 16.84 0.94
C GLU A 140 3.12 16.56 -0.50
N ASN A 141 3.82 15.65 -1.20
CA ASN A 141 3.52 15.24 -2.57
C ASN A 141 2.76 13.91 -2.66
N ALA A 142 1.91 13.59 -1.64
CA ALA A 142 1.10 12.38 -1.69
C ALA A 142 0.21 12.37 -2.95
N SER A 143 0.42 11.38 -3.83
CA SER A 143 -0.29 11.26 -5.11
C SER A 143 -1.75 10.84 -4.96
N GLY A 144 -2.11 10.28 -3.81
CA GLY A 144 -3.40 9.68 -3.53
C GLY A 144 -3.63 8.30 -4.18
N ALA A 145 -2.64 7.73 -4.86
CA ALA A 145 -2.76 6.40 -5.48
C ALA A 145 -3.07 5.32 -4.45
N ASP A 146 -2.33 5.30 -3.35
CA ASP A 146 -2.50 4.33 -2.26
C ASP A 146 -3.85 4.52 -1.56
N SER A 147 -4.26 5.77 -1.30
CA SER A 147 -5.59 6.05 -0.74
C SER A 147 -6.71 5.61 -1.68
N ASN A 148 -6.57 5.79 -3.01
CA ASN A 148 -7.57 5.33 -3.98
C ASN A 148 -7.78 3.81 -3.90
N ILE A 149 -6.70 3.02 -3.94
CA ILE A 149 -6.83 1.56 -3.91
C ILE A 149 -7.37 1.06 -2.56
N CYS A 150 -7.04 1.73 -1.44
CA CYS A 150 -7.60 1.41 -0.13
C CYS A 150 -9.10 1.73 -0.02
N VAL A 151 -9.58 2.82 -0.69
CA VAL A 151 -11.00 3.20 -0.68
C VAL A 151 -11.84 2.30 -1.57
N TYR A 152 -11.39 2.03 -2.78
CA TYR A 152 -12.22 1.35 -3.78
C TYR A 152 -11.98 -0.15 -3.86
N GLY A 153 -10.80 -0.62 -3.47
CA GLY A 153 -10.43 -2.03 -3.56
C GLY A 153 -10.16 -2.51 -4.98
N GLY A 154 -9.85 -3.80 -5.13
CA GLY A 154 -9.64 -4.45 -6.41
C GLY A 154 -8.24 -4.25 -6.97
N ILE A 155 -8.16 -4.10 -8.29
CA ILE A 155 -6.94 -3.80 -9.02
C ILE A 155 -7.16 -2.50 -9.80
N MET A 156 -6.14 -1.64 -9.82
CA MET A 156 -6.20 -0.33 -10.47
C MET A 156 -4.95 -0.07 -11.31
N GLU A 157 -5.17 0.50 -12.48
CA GLU A 157 -4.14 1.19 -13.24
C GLU A 157 -4.05 2.64 -12.73
N TYR A 158 -2.86 3.06 -12.36
CA TYR A 158 -2.55 4.42 -11.95
C TYR A 158 -1.57 5.07 -12.93
N SER A 159 -1.82 6.32 -13.29
CA SER A 159 -0.97 7.13 -14.17
C SER A 159 -1.11 8.62 -13.84
N LYS A 160 -0.34 9.48 -14.53
CA LYS A 160 -0.52 10.94 -14.45
C LYS A 160 -1.93 11.40 -14.83
N ASN A 161 -2.63 10.64 -15.65
CA ASN A 161 -3.99 10.95 -16.10
C ASN A 161 -5.07 10.52 -15.09
N GLY A 162 -4.65 9.97 -13.95
CA GLY A 162 -5.54 9.54 -12.88
C GLY A 162 -5.57 8.04 -12.67
N VAL A 163 -6.63 7.59 -12.02
CA VAL A 163 -6.85 6.19 -11.61
C VAL A 163 -7.93 5.56 -12.47
N LYS A 164 -7.65 4.39 -13.00
CA LYS A 164 -8.62 3.55 -13.71
C LYS A 164 -8.79 2.23 -12.98
N ARG A 165 -9.97 2.02 -12.41
CA ARG A 165 -10.33 0.73 -11.81
C ARG A 165 -10.48 -0.32 -12.92
N LEU A 166 -9.92 -1.51 -12.68
CA LEU A 166 -10.04 -2.63 -13.60
C LEU A 166 -11.24 -3.50 -13.17
N ASP A 167 -12.19 -3.63 -14.09
CA ASP A 167 -13.42 -4.38 -13.84
C ASP A 167 -13.25 -5.84 -14.25
N PHE A 168 -12.53 -6.61 -13.43
CA PHE A 168 -12.45 -8.06 -13.52
C PHE A 168 -12.23 -8.67 -12.13
N ASN A 169 -12.60 -9.94 -11.98
CA ASN A 169 -12.44 -10.67 -10.73
C ASN A 169 -11.18 -11.55 -10.79
N PRO A 170 -10.09 -11.14 -10.16
CA PRO A 170 -8.84 -11.90 -10.19
C PRO A 170 -9.00 -13.23 -9.45
N LYS A 171 -8.53 -14.32 -10.09
CA LYS A 171 -8.60 -15.70 -9.55
C LYS A 171 -7.24 -16.19 -9.07
N PHE A 172 -6.43 -15.31 -8.50
CA PHE A 172 -5.12 -15.65 -7.94
C PHE A 172 -4.98 -15.16 -6.51
N LYS A 173 -3.99 -15.71 -5.84
CA LYS A 173 -3.52 -15.24 -4.53
C LYS A 173 -2.13 -14.64 -4.66
N LEU A 174 -1.79 -13.79 -3.73
CA LEU A 174 -0.42 -13.32 -3.55
C LEU A 174 0.13 -13.91 -2.25
N VAL A 175 1.35 -14.43 -2.30
CA VAL A 175 2.12 -14.65 -1.09
C VAL A 175 3.00 -13.43 -0.89
N ILE A 176 2.94 -12.83 0.29
CA ILE A 176 3.76 -11.72 0.69
C ILE A 176 4.80 -12.24 1.69
N ALA A 177 6.08 -11.98 1.43
CA ALA A 177 7.15 -12.35 2.33
C ALA A 177 7.99 -11.13 2.71
N ASN A 178 8.23 -10.98 4.01
CA ASN A 178 8.93 -9.83 4.60
C ASN A 178 10.41 -10.17 4.79
N SER A 179 11.29 -9.37 4.18
CA SER A 179 12.74 -9.49 4.33
C SER A 179 13.24 -9.15 5.74
N LYS A 180 12.44 -8.42 6.54
CA LYS A 180 12.81 -7.81 7.82
C LYS A 180 13.98 -6.81 7.73
N VAL A 181 14.35 -6.41 6.51
CA VAL A 181 15.33 -5.36 6.29
C VAL A 181 14.62 -4.02 6.30
N ALA A 182 15.01 -3.15 7.24
CA ALA A 182 14.51 -1.78 7.29
C ALA A 182 15.10 -0.97 6.12
N HIS A 183 14.30 -0.13 5.51
CA HIS A 183 14.72 0.72 4.39
C HIS A 183 14.05 2.10 4.50
N SER A 184 14.67 3.08 3.89
CA SER A 184 14.13 4.43 3.76
C SER A 184 13.66 4.65 2.32
N THR A 185 12.35 4.80 2.12
CA THR A 185 11.79 5.12 0.80
C THR A 185 12.46 6.33 0.16
N THR A 186 12.78 7.36 0.94
CA THR A 186 13.45 8.58 0.46
C THR A 186 14.86 8.28 -0.06
N GLU A 187 15.63 7.44 0.65
CA GLU A 187 16.98 7.06 0.21
C GLU A 187 16.93 6.21 -1.05
N VAL A 188 16.02 5.24 -1.14
CA VAL A 188 15.87 4.39 -2.33
C VAL A 188 15.45 5.22 -3.54
N VAL A 189 14.49 6.14 -3.41
CA VAL A 189 14.08 7.07 -4.48
C VAL A 189 15.26 7.94 -4.92
N SER A 190 16.08 8.42 -3.97
CA SER A 190 17.31 9.17 -4.28
C SER A 190 18.33 8.33 -5.04
N LYS A 191 18.47 7.04 -4.71
CA LYS A 191 19.33 6.07 -5.41
C LYS A 191 18.91 5.90 -6.87
N VAL A 192 17.61 5.72 -7.12
CA VAL A 192 17.07 5.63 -8.50
C VAL A 192 17.26 6.92 -9.27
N LYS A 193 17.07 8.09 -8.65
CA LYS A 193 17.35 9.39 -9.29
C LYS A 193 18.82 9.50 -9.72
N LYS A 194 19.76 9.11 -8.87
CA LYS A 194 21.19 9.08 -9.19
C LYS A 194 21.51 8.10 -10.34
N PHE A 195 20.84 6.92 -10.38
CA PHE A 195 21.00 5.99 -11.49
C PHE A 195 20.56 6.62 -12.81
N LYS A 196 19.37 7.27 -12.84
CA LYS A 196 18.88 8.01 -14.01
C LYS A 196 19.84 9.10 -14.47
N GLU A 197 20.43 9.86 -13.54
CA GLU A 197 21.39 10.92 -13.87
C GLU A 197 22.69 10.37 -14.46
N LYS A 198 23.17 9.21 -13.99
CA LYS A 198 24.39 8.56 -14.47
C LYS A 198 24.22 7.77 -15.76
N GLN A 199 23.02 7.21 -15.99
CA GLN A 199 22.72 6.32 -17.11
C GLN A 199 21.37 6.68 -17.75
N PRO A 200 21.21 7.91 -18.31
CA PRO A 200 19.92 8.42 -18.78
C PRO A 200 19.33 7.58 -19.92
N ASP A 201 20.17 7.11 -20.85
CA ASP A 201 19.73 6.31 -21.99
C ASP A 201 19.22 4.93 -21.54
N VAL A 202 19.96 4.26 -20.65
CA VAL A 202 19.54 2.97 -20.07
C VAL A 202 18.25 3.14 -19.31
N PHE A 203 18.12 4.20 -18.50
CA PHE A 203 16.90 4.46 -17.75
C PHE A 203 15.70 4.73 -18.67
N SER A 204 15.90 5.46 -19.77
CA SER A 204 14.86 5.71 -20.77
C SER A 204 14.39 4.41 -21.45
N ILE A 205 15.32 3.52 -21.80
CA ILE A 205 15.00 2.20 -22.35
C ILE A 205 14.18 1.39 -21.34
N LEU A 206 14.58 1.36 -20.07
CA LEU A 206 13.83 0.66 -19.02
C LEU A 206 12.42 1.22 -18.84
N CYS A 207 12.24 2.55 -18.89
CA CYS A 207 10.91 3.17 -18.82
C CYS A 207 10.00 2.73 -19.99
N ASN A 208 10.53 2.64 -21.21
CA ASN A 208 9.78 2.19 -22.37
C ASN A 208 9.43 0.70 -22.28
N ASN A 209 10.38 -0.12 -21.86
CA ASN A 209 10.16 -1.56 -21.66
C ASN A 209 9.10 -1.80 -20.57
N GLU A 210 9.15 -1.05 -19.47
CA GLU A 210 8.18 -1.14 -18.40
C GLU A 210 6.78 -0.72 -18.85
N ALA A 211 6.66 0.31 -19.69
CA ALA A 211 5.38 0.74 -20.25
C ALA A 211 4.74 -0.39 -21.10
N THR A 212 5.52 -1.05 -21.94
CA THR A 212 5.07 -2.18 -22.75
C THR A 212 4.69 -3.37 -21.86
N LEU A 213 5.52 -3.69 -20.87
CA LEU A 213 5.31 -4.77 -19.93
C LEU A 213 4.00 -4.62 -19.16
N ILE A 214 3.67 -3.39 -18.74
CA ILE A 214 2.42 -3.09 -18.01
C ILE A 214 1.20 -3.30 -18.91
N GLU A 215 1.23 -2.86 -20.18
CA GLU A 215 0.12 -3.09 -21.12
C GLU A 215 -0.12 -4.59 -21.37
N GLU A 216 0.95 -5.35 -21.51
CA GLU A 216 0.87 -6.80 -21.64
C GLU A 216 0.33 -7.47 -20.36
N ALA A 217 0.82 -7.07 -19.17
CA ALA A 217 0.35 -7.57 -17.89
C ALA A 217 -1.15 -7.28 -17.66
N LEU A 218 -1.65 -6.12 -18.11
CA LEU A 218 -3.08 -5.80 -18.11
C LEU A 218 -3.88 -6.79 -19.00
N GLY A 219 -3.30 -7.21 -20.12
CA GLY A 219 -3.86 -8.23 -20.99
C GLY A 219 -3.95 -9.61 -20.30
N ASP A 220 -2.88 -10.03 -19.62
CA ASP A 220 -2.81 -11.29 -18.90
C ASP A 220 -3.75 -11.32 -17.69
N LEU A 221 -3.84 -10.23 -16.96
CA LEU A 221 -4.80 -10.08 -15.86
C LEU A 221 -6.24 -10.28 -16.33
N LYS A 222 -6.62 -9.68 -17.47
CA LYS A 222 -7.96 -9.84 -18.07
C LYS A 222 -8.25 -11.28 -18.48
N LYS A 223 -7.24 -11.99 -19.01
CA LYS A 223 -7.35 -13.39 -19.45
C LYS A 223 -7.17 -14.39 -18.31
N ASN A 224 -6.78 -13.90 -17.12
CA ASN A 224 -6.37 -14.72 -15.98
C ASN A 224 -5.23 -15.70 -16.34
N ASP A 225 -4.29 -15.27 -17.20
CA ASP A 225 -3.11 -16.03 -17.58
C ASP A 225 -2.00 -15.82 -16.54
N LEU A 226 -2.05 -16.63 -15.46
CA LEU A 226 -1.13 -16.49 -14.34
C LEU A 226 0.30 -16.85 -14.72
N LYS A 227 0.50 -17.76 -15.67
CA LYS A 227 1.83 -18.16 -16.12
C LYS A 227 2.52 -17.02 -16.86
N SER A 228 1.84 -16.39 -17.80
CA SER A 228 2.32 -15.23 -18.53
C SER A 228 2.54 -14.04 -17.60
N LEU A 229 1.58 -13.77 -16.70
CA LEU A 229 1.69 -12.71 -15.69
C LEU A 229 2.90 -12.90 -14.78
N GLY A 230 3.17 -14.13 -14.33
CA GLY A 230 4.33 -14.47 -13.52
C GLY A 230 5.66 -14.21 -14.24
N GLN A 231 5.75 -14.57 -15.52
CA GLN A 231 6.94 -14.26 -16.34
C GLN A 231 7.18 -12.74 -16.43
N LYS A 232 6.11 -11.95 -16.57
CA LYS A 232 6.21 -10.49 -16.56
C LYS A 232 6.66 -9.91 -15.21
N MET A 233 6.26 -10.54 -14.09
CA MET A 233 6.77 -10.17 -12.77
C MET A 233 8.29 -10.39 -12.68
N LEU A 234 8.83 -11.48 -13.26
CA LEU A 234 10.27 -11.72 -13.31
C LEU A 234 11.00 -10.68 -14.17
N VAL A 235 10.41 -10.27 -15.31
CA VAL A 235 10.98 -9.21 -16.16
C VAL A 235 10.99 -7.88 -15.41
N ASN A 236 9.89 -7.52 -14.73
CA ASN A 236 9.85 -6.31 -13.90
C ASN A 236 10.87 -6.38 -12.76
N GLN A 237 11.07 -7.54 -12.13
CA GLN A 237 12.12 -7.73 -11.12
C GLN A 237 13.51 -7.42 -11.69
N ALA A 238 13.84 -7.91 -12.89
CA ALA A 238 15.11 -7.62 -13.54
C ALA A 238 15.29 -6.10 -13.82
N HIS A 239 14.21 -5.37 -14.14
CA HIS A 239 14.27 -3.91 -14.26
C HIS A 239 14.56 -3.25 -12.89
N LEU A 240 13.96 -3.72 -11.81
CA LEU A 240 14.19 -3.21 -10.45
C LEU A 240 15.63 -3.48 -9.97
N GLU A 241 16.18 -4.66 -10.25
CA GLU A 241 17.58 -5.00 -9.98
C GLU A 241 18.51 -4.06 -10.76
N LYS A 242 18.22 -3.81 -12.05
CA LYS A 242 19.02 -2.94 -12.91
C LYS A 242 19.11 -1.51 -12.41
N ILE A 243 18.03 -0.97 -11.84
CA ILE A 243 18.03 0.38 -11.23
C ILE A 243 18.57 0.37 -9.79
N GLY A 244 19.00 -0.80 -9.28
CA GLY A 244 19.73 -0.96 -8.04
C GLY A 244 18.86 -0.93 -6.77
N VAL A 245 17.60 -1.36 -6.83
CA VAL A 245 16.68 -1.39 -5.67
C VAL A 245 16.48 -2.78 -5.08
N SER A 246 17.26 -3.77 -5.50
CA SER A 246 17.36 -5.07 -4.86
C SER A 246 18.59 -5.14 -3.94
N ASN A 247 18.67 -6.19 -3.12
CA ASN A 247 19.80 -6.52 -2.28
C ASN A 247 19.90 -8.06 -2.11
N GLU A 248 21.03 -8.53 -1.55
CA GLU A 248 21.33 -9.96 -1.40
C GLU A 248 20.24 -10.76 -0.66
N ILE A 249 19.53 -10.14 0.31
CA ILE A 249 18.46 -10.80 1.05
C ILE A 249 17.23 -10.97 0.17
N LEU A 250 16.82 -9.91 -0.53
CA LEU A 250 15.70 -9.97 -1.46
C LEU A 250 15.98 -10.93 -2.61
N ASP A 251 17.20 -10.92 -3.17
CA ASP A 251 17.62 -11.84 -4.22
C ASP A 251 17.57 -13.30 -3.74
N SER A 252 18.08 -13.59 -2.53
CA SER A 252 17.99 -14.91 -1.90
C SER A 252 16.54 -15.37 -1.68
N MET A 253 15.65 -14.46 -1.30
CA MET A 253 14.22 -14.77 -1.16
C MET A 253 13.61 -15.15 -2.51
N LEU A 254 13.87 -14.37 -3.56
CA LEU A 254 13.37 -14.61 -4.91
C LEU A 254 13.90 -15.93 -5.48
N ASP A 255 15.20 -16.20 -5.32
CA ASP A 255 15.82 -17.46 -5.75
C ASP A 255 15.21 -18.68 -5.08
N SER A 256 14.84 -18.58 -3.80
CA SER A 256 14.29 -19.70 -3.05
C SER A 256 12.94 -20.20 -3.57
N ILE A 257 12.19 -19.37 -4.30
CA ILE A 257 10.81 -19.67 -4.73
C ILE A 257 10.64 -19.79 -6.26
N LYS A 258 11.72 -19.65 -7.04
CA LYS A 258 11.65 -19.65 -8.51
C LYS A 258 11.02 -20.90 -9.12
N ASP A 259 11.24 -22.07 -8.50
CA ASP A 259 10.77 -23.36 -9.00
C ASP A 259 9.37 -23.74 -8.46
N VAL A 260 8.82 -22.95 -7.55
CA VAL A 260 7.56 -23.26 -6.85
C VAL A 260 6.49 -22.18 -7.02
N SER A 261 6.75 -21.13 -7.80
CA SER A 261 5.81 -20.04 -8.06
C SER A 261 5.65 -19.76 -9.56
N TYR A 262 4.65 -18.99 -9.95
CA TYR A 262 4.54 -18.47 -11.32
C TYR A 262 5.53 -17.35 -11.59
N GLY A 263 5.84 -16.56 -10.58
CA GLY A 263 6.77 -15.44 -10.62
C GLY A 263 6.68 -14.62 -9.35
N ALA A 264 7.72 -13.83 -9.11
CA ALA A 264 7.84 -13.02 -7.92
C ALA A 264 8.64 -11.74 -8.19
N LYS A 265 8.46 -10.73 -7.34
CA LYS A 265 9.19 -9.48 -7.43
C LYS A 265 9.10 -8.68 -6.13
N ILE A 266 9.96 -7.70 -6.00
CA ILE A 266 9.86 -6.66 -4.97
C ILE A 266 8.55 -5.89 -5.14
N THR A 267 7.94 -5.46 -4.03
CA THR A 267 6.84 -4.48 -4.04
C THR A 267 7.20 -3.26 -3.21
N GLY A 268 6.87 -2.07 -3.71
CA GLY A 268 7.21 -0.79 -3.06
C GLY A 268 8.59 -0.27 -3.43
N ALA A 269 9.29 0.37 -2.49
CA ALA A 269 10.55 1.04 -2.78
C ALA A 269 11.71 0.09 -3.06
N GLY A 270 11.71 -1.11 -2.48
CA GLY A 270 12.86 -2.01 -2.53
C GLY A 270 13.93 -1.67 -1.50
N ASP A 271 15.11 -2.28 -1.65
CA ASP A 271 16.26 -2.23 -0.71
C ASP A 271 15.91 -2.77 0.70
N GLY A 272 14.79 -3.46 0.80
CA GLY A 272 14.17 -4.07 1.98
C GLY A 272 12.67 -4.23 1.80
N GLY A 273 11.91 -4.37 2.90
CA GLY A 273 10.47 -4.55 2.86
C GLY A 273 10.04 -5.93 2.36
N CYS A 274 9.07 -5.98 1.45
CA CYS A 274 8.46 -7.24 1.02
C CYS A 274 8.71 -7.58 -0.45
N ILE A 275 8.69 -8.88 -0.72
CA ILE A 275 8.44 -9.42 -2.06
C ILE A 275 6.98 -9.89 -2.16
N ILE A 276 6.43 -9.84 -3.35
CA ILE A 276 5.14 -10.45 -3.72
C ILE A 276 5.38 -11.60 -4.68
N ILE A 277 4.67 -12.69 -4.46
CA ILE A 277 4.79 -13.91 -5.23
C ILE A 277 3.40 -14.28 -5.75
N LEU A 278 3.29 -14.52 -7.05
CA LEU A 278 2.05 -14.96 -7.68
C LEU A 278 1.87 -16.46 -7.49
N ALA A 279 0.77 -16.83 -6.84
CA ALA A 279 0.45 -18.21 -6.54
C ALA A 279 -1.04 -18.50 -6.76
N ASP A 280 -1.39 -19.77 -6.92
CA ASP A 280 -2.75 -20.29 -6.91
C ASP A 280 -2.86 -21.53 -6.03
N GLY A 281 -4.00 -22.22 -6.08
CA GLY A 281 -4.23 -23.43 -5.29
C GLY A 281 -3.20 -24.54 -5.49
N ALA A 282 -2.56 -24.62 -6.66
CA ALA A 282 -1.63 -25.71 -6.99
C ALA A 282 -0.22 -25.49 -6.39
N ASN A 283 0.23 -24.24 -6.32
CA ASN A 283 1.59 -23.92 -5.87
C ASN A 283 1.65 -23.10 -4.57
N LEU A 284 0.51 -22.65 -4.04
CA LEU A 284 0.42 -21.83 -2.86
C LEU A 284 1.11 -22.47 -1.63
N ASP A 285 0.74 -23.72 -1.33
CA ASP A 285 1.26 -24.41 -0.14
C ASP A 285 2.76 -24.71 -0.27
N LYS A 286 3.24 -25.04 -1.48
CA LYS A 286 4.67 -25.23 -1.76
C LYS A 286 5.45 -23.94 -1.54
N THR A 287 4.96 -22.83 -2.08
CA THR A 287 5.57 -21.48 -1.91
C THR A 287 5.63 -21.08 -0.43
N LEU A 288 4.52 -21.24 0.30
CA LEU A 288 4.48 -20.95 1.73
C LEU A 288 5.41 -21.89 2.53
N GLY A 289 5.48 -23.17 2.17
CA GLY A 289 6.35 -24.15 2.84
C GLY A 289 7.83 -23.79 2.73
N VAL A 290 8.28 -23.36 1.55
CA VAL A 290 9.66 -22.90 1.34
C VAL A 290 9.96 -21.63 2.15
N LEU A 291 9.06 -20.65 2.15
CA LEU A 291 9.31 -19.35 2.79
C LEU A 291 9.22 -19.40 4.31
N ARG A 292 8.24 -20.11 4.89
CA ARG A 292 7.98 -20.13 6.34
C ARG A 292 9.15 -20.64 7.18
N SER A 293 10.05 -21.41 6.58
CA SER A 293 11.23 -21.89 7.27
C SER A 293 12.26 -20.80 7.59
N LYS A 294 12.22 -19.68 6.85
CA LYS A 294 13.23 -18.60 6.92
C LYS A 294 12.65 -17.20 7.07
N TYR A 295 11.42 -16.95 6.58
CA TYR A 295 10.85 -15.62 6.46
C TYR A 295 9.42 -15.57 7.03
N GLU A 296 9.06 -14.42 7.55
CA GLU A 296 7.68 -14.10 7.86
C GLU A 296 6.91 -13.93 6.55
N CYS A 297 5.91 -14.78 6.30
CA CYS A 297 5.11 -14.72 5.09
C CYS A 297 3.65 -15.11 5.33
N PHE A 298 2.79 -14.63 4.48
CA PHE A 298 1.36 -14.95 4.49
C PHE A 298 0.77 -14.92 3.08
N ALA A 299 -0.29 -15.70 2.88
CA ALA A 299 -1.11 -15.61 1.68
C ALA A 299 -2.16 -14.51 1.83
N ALA A 300 -2.46 -13.84 0.74
CA ALA A 300 -3.49 -12.81 0.68
C ALA A 300 -4.37 -12.98 -0.57
N ASP A 301 -5.66 -12.76 -0.39
CA ASP A 301 -6.62 -12.61 -1.48
C ASP A 301 -6.71 -11.13 -1.89
N ILE A 302 -7.15 -10.89 -3.12
CA ILE A 302 -7.46 -9.54 -3.57
C ILE A 302 -8.71 -9.03 -2.85
N ASP A 303 -8.60 -7.90 -2.18
CA ASP A 303 -9.74 -7.26 -1.53
C ASP A 303 -10.52 -6.40 -2.53
N THR A 304 -11.66 -6.90 -3.01
CA THR A 304 -12.48 -6.18 -4.00
C THR A 304 -13.42 -5.16 -3.39
N ALA A 305 -13.56 -5.11 -2.06
CA ALA A 305 -14.52 -4.27 -1.37
C ALA A 305 -13.99 -2.84 -1.09
N GLY A 306 -12.70 -2.71 -0.81
CA GLY A 306 -12.10 -1.47 -0.34
C GLY A 306 -12.51 -1.13 1.11
N VAL A 307 -12.72 0.16 1.39
CA VAL A 307 -13.13 0.61 2.72
C VAL A 307 -14.51 0.05 3.10
N LYS A 308 -14.63 -0.42 4.34
CA LYS A 308 -15.89 -0.91 4.95
C LYS A 308 -16.19 -0.09 6.18
N ASN A 309 -17.47 0.31 6.33
CA ASN A 309 -18.01 0.95 7.53
C ASN A 309 -19.06 0.01 8.14
N SER A 310 -18.96 -0.27 9.44
CA SER A 310 -19.83 -1.19 10.19
C SER A 310 -20.63 -0.41 11.24
#